data_694a369c3e9d2bf9741ce67a621ad188
#
_entry.id   694a369c3e9d2bf9741ce67a621ad188
#
_cell.length_a   1.000
_cell.length_b   1.000
_cell.length_c   1.000
_cell.angle_alpha   90.00
_cell.angle_beta   90.00
_cell.angle_gamma   90.00
#
_symmetry.space_group_name_H-M   'P 1'
#
loop_
_entity.id
_entity.type
_entity.pdbx_description
1 polymer ?
#
loop_
_entity_poly.entity_id
_entity_poly.type
_entity_poly.pdbx_seq_one_letter_code
_entity_poly.pdbx_strand_id
1 'polypeptide(L)'
;PTRQTSLRLNDPHYVFPETPDLRAMTSADIQLDFLRNHLTGYCDIWRKPQKLFLDQYFKFISARVSAAETVLSKSLEKFVGLYDYRDWTLSAPRPLPRALMHTPTSNTTYTPVDFGFWFTGKRIAVLLAGTGTPTRADKARRDTLKIANIYIVDISLQILQRDGPAYLDGALPADFSQFWDGQVMPSSPFKGATLGEIVRL
;
A
#
# COMPACT_ATOMS: atom_id res chain seq x y z
N PRO A 1 5.00 21.81 -13.71
CA PRO A 1 5.43 20.79 -12.76
C PRO A 1 5.26 19.44 -13.43
N THR A 2 6.37 18.81 -13.77
CA THR A 2 6.41 17.47 -14.38
C THR A 2 5.87 16.51 -13.32
N ARG A 3 4.69 15.93 -13.55
CA ARG A 3 4.16 14.88 -12.68
C ARG A 3 5.17 13.75 -12.66
N GLN A 4 5.73 13.47 -11.51
CA GLN A 4 6.60 12.32 -11.32
C GLN A 4 5.77 11.07 -11.58
N THR A 5 5.98 10.40 -12.70
CA THR A 5 5.12 9.32 -13.20
C THR A 5 5.56 7.94 -12.70
N SER A 6 6.67 7.86 -11.97
CA SER A 6 7.21 6.60 -11.46
C SER A 6 7.87 6.80 -10.10
N LEU A 7 7.74 5.80 -9.25
CA LEU A 7 8.31 5.75 -7.91
C LEU A 7 9.44 4.71 -7.88
N ARG A 8 10.63 5.11 -7.40
CA ARG A 8 11.79 4.22 -7.27
C ARG A 8 11.87 3.71 -5.84
N LEU A 9 11.86 2.41 -5.64
CA LEU A 9 12.12 1.78 -4.35
C LEU A 9 13.62 1.46 -4.25
N ASN A 10 14.30 1.91 -3.21
CA ASN A 10 15.75 1.87 -2.93
C ASN A 10 16.58 3.08 -3.41
N ASP A 11 15.97 4.20 -3.70
CA ASP A 11 16.70 5.44 -3.88
C ASP A 11 16.82 6.14 -2.50
N PRO A 12 18.01 6.46 -1.97
CA PRO A 12 18.15 7.20 -0.72
C PRO A 12 17.57 8.61 -0.79
N HIS A 13 17.34 9.13 -2.00
CA HIS A 13 16.68 10.40 -2.26
C HIS A 13 15.20 10.25 -2.60
N TYR A 14 14.61 9.11 -2.31
CA TYR A 14 13.22 8.83 -2.58
C TYR A 14 12.33 9.78 -1.75
N VAL A 15 11.84 10.80 -2.42
CA VAL A 15 10.81 11.67 -1.88
C VAL A 15 9.47 11.05 -2.23
N PHE A 16 8.74 10.57 -1.24
CA PHE A 16 7.32 10.27 -1.42
C PHE A 16 6.66 11.51 -2.03
N PRO A 17 5.79 11.34 -3.05
CA PRO A 17 4.95 12.46 -3.48
C PRO A 17 4.34 13.05 -2.22
N GLU A 18 4.40 14.38 -2.09
CA GLU A 18 3.91 15.08 -0.92
C GLU A 18 2.61 14.44 -0.47
N THR A 19 2.67 13.79 0.68
CA THR A 19 1.46 13.28 1.28
C THR A 19 0.72 14.54 1.69
N PRO A 20 -0.50 14.75 1.19
CA PRO A 20 -1.28 15.90 1.59
C PRO A 20 -1.39 15.92 3.10
N ASP A 21 -1.50 17.08 3.67
CA ASP A 21 -1.62 17.24 5.12
C ASP A 21 -2.92 16.57 5.61
N LEU A 22 -2.81 15.31 5.97
CA LEU A 22 -3.93 14.54 6.49
C LEU A 22 -4.37 15.02 7.88
N ARG A 23 -3.55 15.86 8.56
CA ARG A 23 -3.86 16.37 9.91
C ARG A 23 -5.08 17.29 9.93
N ALA A 24 -5.40 17.94 8.81
CA ALA A 24 -6.60 18.74 8.68
C ALA A 24 -7.90 17.93 8.56
N MET A 25 -7.80 16.61 8.42
CA MET A 25 -8.95 15.71 8.19
C MET A 25 -9.40 15.09 9.50
N THR A 26 -10.71 15.11 9.73
CA THR A 26 -11.34 14.79 11.02
C THR A 26 -11.56 13.30 11.28
N SER A 27 -11.44 12.42 10.28
CA SER A 27 -11.65 10.98 10.47
C SER A 27 -10.70 10.14 9.62
N ALA A 28 -10.39 8.92 10.10
CA ALA A 28 -9.57 7.95 9.39
C ALA A 28 -10.14 7.58 8.02
N ASP A 29 -11.47 7.48 7.91
CA ASP A 29 -12.14 7.15 6.65
C ASP A 29 -11.92 8.24 5.59
N ILE A 30 -12.03 9.51 5.97
CA ILE A 30 -11.75 10.65 5.06
C ILE A 30 -10.28 10.65 4.65
N GLN A 31 -9.37 10.41 5.59
CA GLN A 31 -7.93 10.32 5.31
C GLN A 31 -7.62 9.18 4.35
N LEU A 32 -8.25 8.02 4.55
CA LEU A 32 -8.07 6.85 3.70
C LEU A 32 -8.60 7.07 2.28
N ASP A 33 -9.79 7.65 2.14
CA ASP A 33 -10.38 8.02 0.85
C ASP A 33 -9.51 9.03 0.11
N PHE A 34 -8.98 10.00 0.83
CA PHE A 34 -8.08 10.98 0.26
C PHE A 34 -6.78 10.33 -0.24
N LEU A 35 -6.17 9.46 0.57
CA LEU A 35 -4.97 8.69 0.20
C LEU A 35 -5.24 7.82 -1.03
N ARG A 36 -6.36 7.11 -1.07
CA ARG A 36 -6.78 6.30 -2.22
C ARG A 36 -6.90 7.15 -3.49
N ASN A 37 -7.58 8.28 -3.41
CA ASN A 37 -7.75 9.19 -4.54
C ASN A 37 -6.42 9.77 -5.01
N HIS A 38 -5.54 10.13 -4.08
CA HIS A 38 -4.19 10.60 -4.37
C HIS A 38 -3.38 9.54 -5.13
N LEU A 39 -3.33 8.30 -4.63
CA LEU A 39 -2.64 7.19 -5.27
C LEU A 39 -3.25 6.84 -6.64
N THR A 40 -4.58 6.96 -6.79
CA THR A 40 -5.26 6.77 -8.07
C THR A 40 -4.77 7.76 -9.12
N GLY A 41 -4.39 8.97 -8.73
CA GLY A 41 -3.81 9.98 -9.63
C GLY A 41 -2.44 9.57 -10.22
N TYR A 42 -1.74 8.62 -9.62
CA TYR A 42 -0.48 8.06 -10.14
C TYR A 42 -0.68 6.79 -10.98
N CYS A 43 -1.87 6.21 -10.98
CA CYS A 43 -2.20 5.13 -11.89
C CYS A 43 -2.22 5.65 -13.34
N ASP A 44 -1.98 4.76 -14.27
CA ASP A 44 -2.19 5.08 -15.67
C ASP A 44 -3.68 5.37 -15.90
N ILE A 45 -3.98 6.54 -16.45
CA ILE A 45 -5.36 7.00 -16.69
C ILE A 45 -6.16 6.03 -17.56
N TRP A 46 -5.48 5.28 -18.39
CA TRP A 46 -6.08 4.28 -19.30
C TRP A 46 -6.17 2.88 -18.69
N ARG A 47 -5.53 2.63 -17.54
CA ARG A 47 -5.48 1.31 -16.90
C ARG A 47 -6.52 1.17 -15.79
N LYS A 48 -7.76 0.87 -16.17
CA LYS A 48 -8.82 0.46 -15.22
C LYS A 48 -8.38 -0.62 -14.21
N PRO A 49 -7.54 -1.61 -14.58
CA PRO A 49 -7.05 -2.63 -13.65
C PRO A 49 -6.34 -2.09 -12.41
N GLN A 50 -5.52 -1.05 -12.54
CA GLN A 50 -4.80 -0.47 -11.41
C GLN A 50 -5.75 0.21 -10.42
N LYS A 51 -6.77 0.91 -10.94
CA LYS A 51 -7.81 1.52 -10.10
C LYS A 51 -8.62 0.46 -9.36
N LEU A 52 -9.01 -0.61 -10.06
CA LEU A 52 -9.72 -1.73 -9.45
C LEU A 52 -8.91 -2.32 -8.29
N PHE A 53 -7.62 -2.59 -8.51
CA PHE A 53 -6.77 -3.12 -7.44
C PHE A 53 -6.71 -2.18 -6.23
N LEU A 54 -6.50 -0.87 -6.43
CA LEU A 54 -6.48 0.10 -5.34
C LEU A 54 -7.80 0.11 -4.57
N ASP A 55 -8.93 0.15 -5.26
CA ASP A 55 -10.25 0.15 -4.62
C ASP A 55 -10.48 -1.11 -3.78
N GLN A 56 -10.12 -2.29 -4.30
CA GLN A 56 -10.27 -3.54 -3.57
C GLN A 56 -9.25 -3.66 -2.42
N TYR A 57 -8.02 -3.16 -2.61
CA TYR A 57 -7.00 -3.15 -1.57
C TYR A 57 -7.42 -2.32 -0.35
N PHE A 58 -7.91 -1.09 -0.55
CA PHE A 58 -8.35 -0.26 0.56
C PHE A 58 -9.59 -0.81 1.26
N LYS A 59 -10.52 -1.44 0.51
CA LYS A 59 -11.64 -2.19 1.10
C LYS A 59 -11.16 -3.37 1.94
N PHE A 60 -10.17 -4.12 1.44
CA PHE A 60 -9.54 -5.24 2.17
C PHE A 60 -8.95 -4.75 3.49
N ILE A 61 -8.15 -3.68 3.47
CA ILE A 61 -7.54 -3.12 4.69
C ILE A 61 -8.62 -2.68 5.69
N SER A 62 -9.62 -1.92 5.25
CA SER A 62 -10.72 -1.47 6.11
C SER A 62 -11.47 -2.65 6.73
N ALA A 63 -11.76 -3.70 5.98
CA ALA A 63 -12.42 -4.89 6.48
C ALA A 63 -11.57 -5.62 7.54
N ARG A 64 -10.25 -5.70 7.34
CA ARG A 64 -9.33 -6.33 8.30
C ARG A 64 -9.26 -5.55 9.61
N VAL A 65 -9.14 -4.23 9.55
CA VAL A 65 -9.15 -3.37 10.74
C VAL A 65 -10.48 -3.48 11.48
N SER A 66 -11.61 -3.46 10.77
CA SER A 66 -12.92 -3.62 11.38
C SER A 66 -13.11 -4.99 12.03
N ALA A 67 -12.63 -6.07 11.41
CA ALA A 67 -12.69 -7.40 12.00
C ALA A 67 -11.84 -7.53 13.30
N ALA A 68 -10.81 -6.70 13.44
CA ALA A 68 -9.92 -6.68 14.61
C ALA A 68 -10.30 -5.58 15.63
N GLU A 69 -11.45 -4.92 15.49
CA GLU A 69 -11.88 -3.76 16.32
C GLU A 69 -11.65 -3.97 17.82
N THR A 70 -12.11 -5.09 18.38
CA THR A 70 -11.99 -5.38 19.81
C THR A 70 -10.52 -5.39 20.28
N VAL A 71 -9.64 -6.04 19.52
CA VAL A 71 -8.22 -6.14 19.86
C VAL A 71 -7.53 -4.80 19.70
N LEU A 72 -7.81 -4.09 18.62
CA LEU A 72 -7.21 -2.80 18.32
C LEU A 72 -7.68 -1.71 19.27
N SER A 73 -8.97 -1.66 19.62
CA SER A 73 -9.49 -0.72 20.61
C SER A 73 -8.85 -0.95 21.98
N LYS A 74 -8.68 -2.21 22.40
CA LYS A 74 -7.99 -2.53 23.65
C LYS A 74 -6.53 -2.06 23.64
N SER A 75 -5.83 -2.19 22.52
CA SER A 75 -4.44 -1.72 22.41
C SER A 75 -4.33 -0.19 22.53
N LEU A 76 -5.41 0.52 22.21
CA LEU A 76 -5.48 1.99 22.24
C LEU A 76 -6.09 2.57 23.50
N GLU A 77 -6.46 1.76 24.51
CA GLU A 77 -7.10 2.23 25.75
C GLU A 77 -6.35 3.39 26.43
N LYS A 78 -5.00 3.38 26.37
CA LYS A 78 -4.16 4.44 26.94
C LYS A 78 -4.13 5.72 26.10
N PHE A 79 -4.68 5.69 24.89
CA PHE A 79 -4.66 6.78 23.92
C PHE A 79 -6.08 7.25 23.56
N VAL A 80 -7.03 7.03 24.45
CA VAL A 80 -8.43 7.44 24.25
C VAL A 80 -8.52 8.94 23.94
N GLY A 81 -9.28 9.26 22.90
CA GLY A 81 -9.41 10.63 22.40
C GLY A 81 -8.31 11.08 21.44
N LEU A 82 -7.20 10.37 21.35
CA LEU A 82 -6.14 10.64 20.36
C LEU A 82 -6.27 9.73 19.14
N TYR A 83 -6.58 8.46 19.35
CA TYR A 83 -6.75 7.46 18.31
C TYR A 83 -8.01 6.64 18.51
N ASP A 84 -8.59 6.18 17.40
CA ASP A 84 -9.55 5.09 17.40
C ASP A 84 -8.99 3.90 16.57
N TYR A 85 -9.67 2.74 16.62
CA TYR A 85 -9.19 1.54 15.93
C TYR A 85 -9.07 1.73 14.40
N ARG A 86 -9.85 2.62 13.79
CA ARG A 86 -9.83 2.88 12.35
C ARG A 86 -8.55 3.59 11.91
N ASP A 87 -7.87 4.30 12.82
CA ASP A 87 -6.61 4.95 12.51
C ASP A 87 -5.53 3.93 12.08
N TRP A 88 -5.68 2.65 12.48
CA TRP A 88 -4.82 1.57 12.01
C TRP A 88 -4.85 1.37 10.49
N THR A 89 -5.93 1.73 9.79
CA THR A 89 -5.99 1.65 8.33
C THR A 89 -4.86 2.43 7.64
N LEU A 90 -4.40 3.51 8.25
CA LEU A 90 -3.33 4.36 7.74
C LEU A 90 -1.93 3.78 7.96
N SER A 91 -1.81 2.77 8.83
CA SER A 91 -0.57 2.02 9.07
C SER A 91 -0.35 0.88 8.08
N ALA A 92 -1.36 0.57 7.27
CA ALA A 92 -1.26 -0.50 6.28
C ALA A 92 -0.15 -0.23 5.27
N PRO A 93 0.47 -1.29 4.71
CA PRO A 93 1.43 -1.16 3.64
C PRO A 93 0.87 -0.34 2.49
N ARG A 94 1.63 0.65 2.01
CA ARG A 94 1.15 1.55 0.95
C ARG A 94 1.45 0.98 -0.44
N PRO A 95 0.43 0.76 -1.28
CA PRO A 95 0.65 0.38 -2.66
C PRO A 95 1.22 1.57 -3.44
N LEU A 96 2.40 1.41 -4.03
CA LEU A 96 3.04 2.43 -4.86
C LEU A 96 2.74 2.13 -6.33
N PRO A 97 1.84 2.88 -6.98
CA PRO A 97 1.48 2.62 -8.37
C PRO A 97 2.67 2.83 -9.31
N ARG A 98 2.80 1.98 -10.32
CA ARG A 98 3.82 2.07 -11.36
C ARG A 98 5.25 2.18 -10.82
N ALA A 99 5.53 1.44 -9.74
CA ALA A 99 6.84 1.47 -9.12
C ALA A 99 7.93 0.89 -10.04
N LEU A 100 9.12 1.46 -9.94
CA LEU A 100 10.33 0.96 -10.57
C LEU A 100 11.16 0.25 -9.50
N MET A 101 11.18 -1.08 -9.56
CA MET A 101 11.98 -1.89 -8.65
C MET A 101 13.44 -1.88 -9.06
N HIS A 102 14.34 -1.61 -8.12
CA HIS A 102 15.77 -1.71 -8.38
C HIS A 102 16.17 -3.18 -8.54
N THR A 103 16.62 -3.51 -9.73
CA THR A 103 16.97 -4.88 -10.16
C THR A 103 18.29 -4.81 -10.94
N PRO A 104 19.44 -4.66 -10.24
CA PRO A 104 20.73 -4.50 -10.91
C PRO A 104 21.11 -5.80 -11.63
N THR A 105 20.84 -5.83 -12.92
CA THR A 105 21.27 -6.89 -13.84
C THR A 105 22.13 -6.28 -14.93
N SER A 106 22.78 -7.12 -15.74
CA SER A 106 23.59 -6.66 -16.87
C SER A 106 22.81 -5.82 -17.89
N ASN A 107 21.50 -6.00 -17.97
CA ASN A 107 20.66 -5.39 -19.00
C ASN A 107 19.70 -4.32 -18.47
N THR A 108 19.36 -4.36 -17.18
CA THR A 108 18.40 -3.41 -16.59
C THR A 108 18.76 -3.06 -15.16
N THR A 109 18.65 -1.79 -14.81
CA THR A 109 18.83 -1.32 -13.43
C THR A 109 17.49 -1.29 -12.69
N TYR A 110 16.40 -1.12 -13.40
CA TYR A 110 15.05 -1.00 -12.84
C TYR A 110 14.04 -1.81 -13.65
N THR A 111 13.15 -2.47 -12.93
CA THR A 111 12.04 -3.24 -13.53
C THR A 111 10.71 -2.61 -13.15
N PRO A 112 9.87 -2.21 -14.12
CA PRO A 112 8.55 -1.65 -13.83
C PRO A 112 7.59 -2.73 -13.33
N VAL A 113 6.78 -2.36 -12.33
CA VAL A 113 5.71 -3.21 -11.77
C VAL A 113 4.41 -2.42 -11.66
N ASP A 114 3.27 -3.10 -11.59
CA ASP A 114 1.99 -2.42 -11.47
C ASP A 114 1.88 -1.72 -10.12
N PHE A 115 2.27 -2.41 -9.03
CA PHE A 115 2.43 -1.82 -7.71
C PHE A 115 3.66 -2.37 -7.01
N GLY A 116 4.32 -1.50 -6.26
CA GLY A 116 5.40 -1.86 -5.34
C GLY A 116 4.97 -1.68 -3.90
N PHE A 117 5.45 -2.56 -3.01
CA PHE A 117 5.35 -2.36 -1.58
C PHE A 117 6.71 -2.54 -0.93
N TRP A 118 6.91 -1.79 0.14
CA TRP A 118 8.00 -2.00 1.08
C TRP A 118 7.38 -2.27 2.45
N PHE A 119 7.50 -3.50 2.91
CA PHE A 119 6.87 -3.90 4.13
C PHE A 119 7.68 -4.97 4.87
N THR A 120 7.88 -4.80 6.18
CA THR A 120 8.67 -5.72 7.02
C THR A 120 10.05 -6.08 6.46
N GLY A 121 10.72 -5.08 5.84
CA GLY A 121 12.02 -5.29 5.19
C GLY A 121 11.97 -6.04 3.86
N LYS A 122 10.80 -6.46 3.40
CA LYS A 122 10.60 -7.12 2.11
C LYS A 122 10.24 -6.11 1.03
N ARG A 123 10.76 -6.35 -0.18
CA ARG A 123 10.34 -5.66 -1.39
C ARG A 123 9.34 -6.55 -2.10
N ILE A 124 8.15 -6.03 -2.38
CA ILE A 124 7.04 -6.81 -2.95
C ILE A 124 6.60 -6.14 -4.24
N ALA A 125 6.58 -6.90 -5.32
CA ALA A 125 6.09 -6.50 -6.63
C ALA A 125 4.73 -7.13 -6.89
N VAL A 126 3.69 -6.33 -7.05
CA VAL A 126 2.39 -6.81 -7.51
C VAL A 126 2.32 -6.66 -9.02
N LEU A 127 1.97 -7.75 -9.69
CA LEU A 127 1.74 -7.82 -11.11
C LEU A 127 0.27 -8.16 -11.37
N LEU A 128 -0.41 -7.29 -12.11
CA LEU A 128 -1.82 -7.48 -12.46
C LEU A 128 -1.90 -8.34 -13.72
N ALA A 129 -2.40 -9.56 -13.58
CA ALA A 129 -2.57 -10.50 -14.68
C ALA A 129 -3.98 -10.41 -15.25
N GLY A 130 -4.07 -10.20 -16.57
CA GLY A 130 -5.30 -10.38 -17.35
C GLY A 130 -5.58 -11.86 -17.66
N THR A 131 -6.50 -12.12 -18.56
CA THR A 131 -6.92 -13.46 -18.98
C THR A 131 -5.97 -14.12 -19.99
N GLY A 132 -4.95 -13.42 -20.45
CA GLY A 132 -4.03 -13.89 -21.49
C GLY A 132 -2.89 -14.75 -20.94
N THR A 133 -2.31 -15.57 -21.82
CA THR A 133 -1.07 -16.29 -21.52
C THR A 133 0.09 -15.31 -21.32
N PRO A 134 0.94 -15.50 -20.28
CA PRO A 134 2.09 -14.61 -20.07
C PRO A 134 3.01 -14.56 -21.27
N THR A 135 3.34 -13.37 -21.71
CA THR A 135 4.26 -13.15 -22.84
C THR A 135 5.70 -13.49 -22.46
N ARG A 136 6.59 -13.57 -23.45
CA ARG A 136 8.03 -13.72 -23.21
C ARG A 136 8.57 -12.56 -22.36
N ALA A 137 8.08 -11.33 -22.59
CA ALA A 137 8.46 -10.15 -21.83
C ALA A 137 8.01 -10.25 -20.37
N ASP A 138 6.80 -10.79 -20.11
CA ASP A 138 6.32 -11.01 -18.73
C ASP A 138 7.17 -12.04 -17.99
N LYS A 139 7.57 -13.12 -18.65
CA LYS A 139 8.47 -14.12 -18.08
C LYS A 139 9.83 -13.50 -17.74
N ALA A 140 10.45 -12.80 -18.68
CA ALA A 140 11.74 -12.12 -18.47
C ALA A 140 11.67 -11.11 -17.31
N ARG A 141 10.59 -10.33 -17.21
CA ARG A 141 10.34 -9.39 -16.11
C ARG A 141 10.30 -10.11 -14.76
N ARG A 142 9.59 -11.25 -14.66
CA ARG A 142 9.51 -12.07 -13.44
C ARG A 142 10.86 -12.62 -13.05
N ASP A 143 11.61 -13.13 -14.00
CA ASP A 143 12.94 -13.70 -13.74
C ASP A 143 13.89 -12.63 -13.20
N THR A 144 13.87 -11.42 -13.78
CA THR A 144 14.64 -10.29 -13.30
C THR A 144 14.28 -9.91 -11.84
N LEU A 145 12.98 -9.87 -11.51
CA LEU A 145 12.51 -9.58 -10.15
C LEU A 145 12.96 -10.67 -9.14
N LYS A 146 12.89 -11.96 -9.54
CA LYS A 146 13.34 -13.09 -8.71
C LYS A 146 14.84 -13.03 -8.44
N ILE A 147 15.66 -12.76 -9.47
CA ILE A 147 17.12 -12.61 -9.33
C ILE A 147 17.45 -11.49 -8.34
N ALA A 148 16.67 -10.41 -8.35
CA ALA A 148 16.84 -9.28 -7.41
C ALA A 148 16.26 -9.56 -6.01
N ASN A 149 15.81 -10.77 -5.71
CA ASN A 149 15.19 -11.16 -4.44
C ASN A 149 13.98 -10.29 -4.08
N ILE A 150 13.11 -10.04 -5.06
CA ILE A 150 11.86 -9.31 -4.90
C ILE A 150 10.71 -10.32 -4.84
N TYR A 151 9.89 -10.23 -3.81
CA TYR A 151 8.72 -11.09 -3.67
C TYR A 151 7.66 -10.70 -4.71
N ILE A 152 7.19 -11.66 -5.50
CA ILE A 152 6.23 -11.39 -6.57
C ILE A 152 4.86 -11.88 -6.13
N VAL A 153 3.86 -11.00 -6.23
CA VAL A 153 2.45 -11.30 -6.04
C VAL A 153 1.72 -11.13 -7.37
N ASP A 154 1.14 -12.21 -7.85
CA ASP A 154 0.32 -12.20 -9.05
C ASP A 154 -1.14 -12.05 -8.69
N ILE A 155 -1.76 -10.97 -9.14
CA ILE A 155 -3.18 -10.69 -8.92
C ILE A 155 -3.96 -10.96 -10.20
N SER A 156 -4.80 -11.97 -10.18
CA SER A 156 -5.75 -12.23 -11.26
C SER A 156 -6.87 -11.18 -11.24
N LEU A 157 -6.94 -10.36 -12.28
CA LEU A 157 -7.99 -9.34 -12.39
C LEU A 157 -9.40 -9.94 -12.47
N GLN A 158 -9.53 -11.10 -13.10
CA GLN A 158 -10.80 -11.79 -13.21
C GLN A 158 -11.31 -12.24 -11.84
N ILE A 159 -10.42 -12.83 -11.03
CA ILE A 159 -10.77 -13.28 -9.68
C ILE A 159 -11.02 -12.07 -8.78
N LEU A 160 -10.17 -11.05 -8.86
CA LEU A 160 -10.33 -9.80 -8.10
C LEU A 160 -11.66 -9.11 -8.41
N GLN A 161 -12.09 -9.11 -9.66
CA GLN A 161 -13.37 -8.53 -10.06
C GLN A 161 -14.56 -9.35 -9.55
N ARG A 162 -14.45 -10.68 -9.51
CA ARG A 162 -15.51 -11.58 -9.05
C ARG A 162 -15.63 -11.61 -7.53
N ASP A 163 -14.50 -11.79 -6.83
CA ASP A 163 -14.47 -12.09 -5.39
C ASP A 163 -14.12 -10.86 -4.54
N GLY A 164 -13.73 -9.76 -5.20
CA GLY A 164 -13.46 -8.48 -4.55
C GLY A 164 -12.32 -8.55 -3.53
N PRO A 165 -12.47 -7.85 -2.38
CA PRO A 165 -11.42 -7.75 -1.38
C PRO A 165 -11.10 -9.10 -0.69
N ALA A 166 -12.05 -10.05 -0.65
CA ALA A 166 -11.82 -11.37 -0.04
C ALA A 166 -10.72 -12.17 -0.76
N TYR A 167 -10.57 -12.00 -2.07
CA TYR A 167 -9.49 -12.62 -2.82
C TYR A 167 -8.10 -12.19 -2.34
N LEU A 168 -7.95 -10.93 -1.92
CA LEU A 168 -6.66 -10.38 -1.50
C LEU A 168 -6.15 -11.00 -0.21
N ASP A 169 -7.01 -11.56 0.63
CA ASP A 169 -6.63 -12.24 1.86
C ASP A 169 -5.73 -13.46 1.62
N GLY A 170 -6.01 -14.23 0.58
CA GLY A 170 -5.19 -15.37 0.19
C GLY A 170 -4.08 -15.04 -0.81
N ALA A 171 -4.18 -13.92 -1.52
CA ALA A 171 -3.24 -13.53 -2.56
C ALA A 171 -2.06 -12.70 -2.04
N LEU A 172 -2.29 -11.86 -1.02
CA LEU A 172 -1.24 -11.04 -0.40
C LEU A 172 -0.50 -11.83 0.68
N PRO A 173 0.76 -11.47 1.00
CA PRO A 173 1.48 -12.06 2.12
C PRO A 173 0.69 -11.96 3.43
N ALA A 174 0.77 -12.98 4.28
CA ALA A 174 0.03 -13.04 5.55
C ALA A 174 0.25 -11.82 6.46
N ASP A 175 1.45 -11.23 6.42
CA ASP A 175 1.81 -10.02 7.15
C ASP A 175 0.88 -8.83 6.84
N PHE A 176 0.23 -8.83 5.66
CA PHE A 176 -0.74 -7.79 5.28
C PHE A 176 -2.09 -7.91 6.00
N SER A 177 -2.37 -9.06 6.62
CA SER A 177 -3.59 -9.27 7.41
C SER A 177 -3.44 -8.78 8.84
N GLN A 178 -2.19 -8.62 9.33
CA GLN A 178 -1.86 -8.25 10.71
C GLN A 178 -0.70 -7.24 10.72
N PHE A 179 -0.78 -6.23 9.87
CA PHE A 179 0.27 -5.21 9.76
C PHE A 179 0.46 -4.35 11.02
N TRP A 180 -0.45 -4.41 11.97
CA TRP A 180 -0.35 -3.77 13.28
C TRP A 180 0.45 -4.57 14.31
N ASP A 181 0.82 -5.83 14.04
CA ASP A 181 1.59 -6.64 14.95
C ASP A 181 2.96 -6.00 15.25
N GLY A 182 3.29 -5.91 16.53
CA GLY A 182 4.53 -5.30 16.99
C GLY A 182 4.53 -3.76 16.98
N GLN A 183 3.47 -3.11 16.56
CA GLN A 183 3.30 -1.66 16.65
C GLN A 183 2.56 -1.27 17.94
N VAL A 184 2.93 -0.13 18.52
CA VAL A 184 2.30 0.38 19.74
C VAL A 184 1.17 1.35 19.42
N MET A 185 1.30 2.10 18.31
CA MET A 185 0.35 3.12 17.89
C MET A 185 0.18 3.11 16.37
N PRO A 186 -1.00 3.54 15.88
CA PRO A 186 -1.22 3.78 14.46
C PRO A 186 -0.25 4.83 13.90
N SER A 187 0.11 4.71 12.62
CA SER A 187 0.88 5.73 11.89
C SER A 187 0.04 6.95 11.49
N SER A 188 -1.20 7.02 11.96
CA SER A 188 -2.09 8.16 11.71
C SER A 188 -1.54 9.42 12.35
N PRO A 189 -1.55 10.57 11.67
CA PRO A 189 -1.23 11.83 12.29
C PRO A 189 -2.23 12.16 13.40
N PHE A 190 -1.75 12.75 14.50
CA PHE A 190 -2.62 13.20 15.60
C PHE A 190 -3.70 14.16 15.09
N LYS A 191 -4.94 13.87 15.43
CA LYS A 191 -6.06 14.76 15.14
C LYS A 191 -5.95 16.00 16.01
N GLY A 192 -5.55 17.13 15.41
CA GLY A 192 -5.63 18.45 16.03
C GLY A 192 -4.56 18.83 17.06
N ALA A 193 -3.63 17.94 17.40
CA ALA A 193 -2.55 18.26 18.32
C ALA A 193 -1.27 18.71 17.59
N THR A 194 -0.70 19.84 18.00
CA THR A 194 0.64 20.21 17.59
C THR A 194 1.68 19.42 18.38
N LEU A 195 2.87 19.21 17.80
CA LEU A 195 3.97 18.52 18.49
C LEU A 195 4.28 19.10 19.86
N GLY A 196 4.02 20.40 20.08
CA GLY A 196 4.21 21.09 21.37
C GLY A 196 3.17 20.74 22.44
N GLU A 197 1.99 20.22 22.05
CA GLU A 197 0.95 19.78 22.97
C GLU A 197 1.17 18.35 23.43
N ILE A 198 1.80 17.52 22.57
CA ILE A 198 2.13 16.11 22.86
C ILE A 198 3.22 15.98 23.92
N VAL A 199 4.17 16.92 23.96
CA VAL A 199 5.31 16.89 24.90
C VAL A 199 4.91 17.35 26.32
N ARG A 200 3.70 17.81 26.53
CA ARG A 200 3.18 18.28 27.83
C ARG A 200 2.28 17.25 28.55
N LEU A 201 2.06 16.09 27.95
CA LEU A 201 1.39 14.93 28.56
C LEU A 201 2.43 13.92 29.07
#